data_497fa3c3452ea2a22aa994566d497115
#
_entry.id   497fa3c3452ea2a22aa994566d497115
#
_cell.length_a   1.000
_cell.length_b   1.000
_cell.length_c   1.000
_cell.angle_alpha   90.00
_cell.angle_beta   90.00
_cell.angle_gamma   90.00
#
_symmetry.space_group_name_H-M   'P 1'
#
loop_
_entity.id
_entity.type
_entity.pdbx_description
1 polymer ?
#
loop_
_entity_poly.entity_id
_entity_poly.type
_entity_poly.pdbx_seq_one_letter_code
_entity_poly.pdbx_strand_id
1 'polypeptide(L)' 'MTDAQIQAKATIAAALIQSRAIDAEGLASGNRDISNHKLAHLRALTERIYLVLVADSSQ' A
#
# COMPACT_ATOMS: atom_id res chain seq x y z
N MET A 1 -1.29 -0.47 16.49
CA MET A 1 -1.55 0.44 15.38
C MET A 1 -2.85 1.20 15.64
N THR A 2 -2.85 2.52 15.49
CA THR A 2 -4.05 3.33 15.71
C THR A 2 -4.94 3.36 14.47
N ASP A 3 -6.23 3.69 14.66
CA ASP A 3 -7.15 3.83 13.53
C ASP A 3 -6.67 4.89 12.54
N ALA A 4 -6.09 5.99 13.04
CA ALA A 4 -5.56 7.04 12.17
C ALA A 4 -4.43 6.52 11.31
N GLN A 5 -3.55 5.69 11.84
CA GLN A 5 -2.47 5.08 11.07
C GLN A 5 -3.01 4.13 10.01
N ILE A 6 -4.01 3.33 10.36
CA ILE A 6 -4.63 2.40 9.41
C ILE A 6 -5.28 3.17 8.28
N GLN A 7 -6.00 4.25 8.59
CA GLN A 7 -6.65 5.07 7.56
C GLN A 7 -5.64 5.76 6.66
N ALA A 8 -4.54 6.26 7.21
CA ALA A 8 -3.49 6.89 6.41
C ALA A 8 -2.88 5.89 5.44
N LYS A 9 -2.58 4.69 5.92
CA LYS A 9 -2.01 3.64 5.08
C LYS A 9 -2.99 3.17 4.02
N ALA A 10 -4.28 3.07 4.37
CA ALA A 10 -5.32 2.70 3.41
C ALA A 10 -5.43 3.74 2.30
N THR A 11 -5.34 5.02 2.63
CA THR A 11 -5.38 6.10 1.65
C THR A 11 -4.18 6.00 0.69
N ILE A 12 -3.00 5.73 1.21
CA ILE A 12 -1.80 5.56 0.40
C ILE A 12 -1.95 4.36 -0.53
N ALA A 13 -2.44 3.25 -0.02
CA ALA A 13 -2.64 2.04 -0.81
C ALA A 13 -3.65 2.27 -1.93
N ALA A 14 -4.76 2.96 -1.63
CA ALA A 14 -5.76 3.29 -2.63
C ALA A 14 -5.18 4.19 -3.72
N ALA A 15 -4.35 5.16 -3.34
CA ALA A 15 -3.71 6.04 -4.31
C ALA A 15 -2.75 5.29 -5.22
N LEU A 16 -2.00 4.33 -4.68
CA LEU A 16 -1.10 3.49 -5.48
C LEU A 16 -1.86 2.67 -6.51
N ILE A 17 -3.02 2.14 -6.14
CA ILE A 17 -3.87 1.36 -7.05
C ILE A 17 -4.48 2.27 -8.10
N GLN A 18 -4.99 3.44 -7.71
CA GLN A 18 -5.61 4.38 -8.64
C GLN A 18 -4.61 4.95 -9.64
N SER A 19 -3.38 5.17 -9.23
CA SER A 19 -2.33 5.69 -10.12
C SER A 19 -1.73 4.60 -11.00
N ARG A 20 -2.17 3.36 -10.83
CA ARG A 20 -1.68 2.18 -11.55
C ARG A 20 -0.21 1.86 -11.26
N ALA A 21 0.31 2.36 -10.16
CA ALA A 21 1.63 1.95 -9.68
C ALA A 21 1.61 0.48 -9.29
N ILE A 22 0.44 -0.02 -8.88
CA ILE A 22 0.21 -1.43 -8.58
C ILE A 22 -0.97 -1.90 -9.42
N ASP A 23 -0.80 -3.05 -10.07
CA ASP A 23 -1.82 -3.62 -10.94
C ASP A 23 -2.93 -4.28 -10.10
N ALA A 24 -4.11 -3.65 -10.09
CA ALA A 24 -5.25 -4.16 -9.35
C ALA A 24 -5.75 -5.49 -9.91
N GLU A 25 -5.58 -5.73 -11.21
CA GLU A 25 -5.99 -7.01 -11.81
C GLU A 25 -5.17 -8.16 -11.25
N GLY A 26 -3.89 -7.92 -10.98
CA GLY A 26 -3.05 -8.92 -10.34
C GLY A 26 -3.50 -9.28 -8.93
N LEU A 27 -4.09 -8.31 -8.21
CA LEU A 27 -4.62 -8.56 -6.87
C LEU A 27 -5.88 -9.42 -6.91
N ALA A 28 -6.66 -9.33 -7.98
CA ALA A 28 -7.88 -10.11 -8.15
C ALA A 28 -7.64 -11.45 -8.85
N SER A 29 -6.38 -11.80 -9.09
CA SER A 29 -6.03 -13.06 -9.77
C SER A 29 -6.49 -14.26 -8.96
N GLY A 30 -6.93 -15.31 -9.67
CA GLY A 30 -7.24 -16.59 -9.05
C GLY A 30 -6.01 -17.36 -8.60
N ASN A 31 -4.83 -16.94 -9.00
CA ASN A 31 -3.57 -17.54 -8.56
C ASN A 31 -3.13 -16.88 -7.26
N ARG A 32 -3.15 -17.64 -6.17
CA ARG A 32 -2.82 -17.12 -4.85
C ARG A 32 -1.38 -16.62 -4.76
N ASP A 33 -0.45 -17.27 -5.43
CA ASP A 33 0.96 -16.87 -5.36
C ASP A 33 1.16 -15.50 -5.97
N ILE A 34 0.54 -15.24 -7.13
CA ILE A 34 0.61 -13.93 -7.78
C ILE A 34 -0.06 -12.87 -6.92
N SER A 35 -1.26 -13.19 -6.40
CA SER A 35 -2.01 -12.27 -5.55
C SER A 35 -1.23 -11.92 -4.27
N ASN A 36 -0.67 -12.93 -3.61
CA ASN A 36 0.11 -12.72 -2.39
C ASN A 36 1.37 -11.89 -2.66
N HIS A 37 2.05 -12.15 -3.77
CA HIS A 37 3.24 -11.38 -4.14
C HIS A 37 2.89 -9.90 -4.36
N LYS A 38 1.80 -9.63 -5.06
CA LYS A 38 1.36 -8.27 -5.33
C LYS A 38 0.90 -7.56 -4.06
N LEU A 39 0.22 -8.27 -3.17
CA LEU A 39 -0.19 -7.72 -1.88
C LEU A 39 1.02 -7.38 -1.02
N ALA A 40 2.03 -8.25 -1.01
CA ALA A 40 3.26 -7.98 -0.27
C ALA A 40 3.99 -6.76 -0.82
N HIS A 41 4.02 -6.60 -2.13
CA HIS A 41 4.63 -5.44 -2.76
C HIS A 41 3.86 -4.15 -2.42
N LEU A 42 2.53 -4.20 -2.49
CA LEU A 42 1.69 -3.07 -2.11
C LEU A 42 1.93 -2.66 -0.66
N ARG A 43 1.99 -3.63 0.24
CA ARG A 43 2.26 -3.38 1.65
C ARG A 43 3.62 -2.73 1.85
N ALA A 44 4.65 -3.23 1.19
CA ALA A 44 5.99 -2.70 1.32
C ALA A 44 6.06 -1.24 0.85
N LEU A 45 5.46 -0.93 -0.29
CA LEU A 45 5.43 0.44 -0.81
C LEU A 45 4.63 1.37 0.11
N THR A 46 3.47 0.90 0.60
CA THR A 46 2.63 1.68 1.51
C THR A 46 3.40 2.03 2.78
N GLU A 47 4.10 1.07 3.36
CA GLU A 47 4.89 1.31 4.57
C GLU A 47 6.02 2.29 4.32
N ARG A 48 6.73 2.18 3.20
CA ARG A 48 7.83 3.09 2.87
C ARG A 48 7.34 4.51 2.68
N ILE A 49 6.24 4.69 1.95
CA ILE A 49 5.67 6.02 1.75
C ILE A 49 5.20 6.61 3.07
N TYR A 50 4.54 5.81 3.89
CA TYR A 50 4.07 6.24 5.19
C TYR A 50 5.23 6.72 6.07
N LEU A 51 6.31 5.96 6.12
CA LEU A 51 7.47 6.33 6.93
C LEU A 51 8.13 7.63 6.47
N VAL A 52 8.20 7.86 5.16
CA VAL A 52 8.73 9.10 4.61
C VAL A 52 7.87 10.29 5.02
N LEU A 53 6.55 10.14 4.91
CA LEU A 53 5.62 11.22 5.27
C LEU A 53 5.67 11.54 6.76
N VAL A 54 5.76 10.52 7.60
CA VAL A 54 5.85 10.70 9.05
C VAL A 54 7.17 11.37 9.42
N ALA A 55 8.27 10.98 8.78
CA ALA A 55 9.57 11.60 9.03
C ALA A 55 9.55 13.08 8.70
N ASP A 56 8.93 13.47 7.57
CA ASP A 56 8.79 14.86 7.21
C ASP A 56 7.94 15.63 8.22
N SER A 57 6.89 15.00 8.71
CA SER A 57 5.95 15.64 9.64
C SER A 57 6.58 15.86 11.02
N SER A 58 7.57 15.09 11.40
CA SER A 58 8.16 15.16 12.72
C SER A 58 9.32 16.16 12.84
N GLN A 59 9.58 16.90 11.78
CA GLN A 59 10.61 17.95 11.82
C GLN A 59 10.10 19.28 12.31
#